data_17265cdd782a3becb207d801a20a8032
#
_entry.id   17265cdd782a3becb207d801a20a8032
#
_cell.length_a   1.000
_cell.length_b   1.000
_cell.length_c   1.000
_cell.angle_alpha   90.00
_cell.angle_beta   90.00
_cell.angle_gamma   90.00
#
_symmetry.space_group_name_H-M   'P 1'
#
loop_
_entity.id
_entity.type
_entity.pdbx_description
1 polymer ?
#
loop_
_entity_poly.entity_id
_entity_poly.type
_entity_poly.pdbx_seq_one_letter_code
_entity_poly.pdbx_strand_id
1 'polypeptide(L)'
;MTARDVPEEVAPAALALLRFRLAELDYLREVRRLLDTGRPEEELARELRVFRPEDLARLRGARDVSMPLEGFSGALPYEICERYAAGMLDRERLVDELARYPYVPGPTPDALDWIAIEAPGIWAEVSDARRRGLIDDQVYKEIFELTRTKPE
;
A
#
# COMPACT_ATOMS: atom_id res chain seq x y z
N MET A 1 15.74 8.11 -8.12
CA MET A 1 16.48 6.87 -7.81
C MET A 1 15.49 5.72 -7.83
N THR A 2 15.60 4.84 -8.81
CA THR A 2 14.72 3.68 -8.92
C THR A 2 15.21 2.59 -7.96
N ALA A 3 14.34 1.66 -7.53
CA ALA A 3 14.76 0.54 -6.70
C ALA A 3 15.79 -0.35 -7.40
N ARG A 4 15.92 -0.22 -8.71
CA ARG A 4 16.98 -0.87 -9.49
C ARG A 4 18.37 -0.29 -9.18
N ASP A 5 18.39 0.90 -8.56
CA ASP A 5 19.64 1.60 -8.22
C ASP A 5 20.06 1.41 -6.77
N VAL A 6 19.35 0.56 -6.01
CA VAL A 6 19.75 0.24 -4.65
C VAL A 6 20.96 -0.71 -4.72
N PRO A 7 22.10 -0.32 -4.11
CA PRO A 7 23.25 -1.21 -4.07
C PRO A 7 22.90 -2.58 -3.47
N GLU A 8 23.51 -3.62 -4.00
CA GLU A 8 23.22 -5.00 -3.58
C GLU A 8 23.41 -5.18 -2.07
N GLU A 9 24.42 -4.56 -1.49
CA GLU A 9 24.67 -4.63 -0.04
C GLU A 9 23.59 -3.92 0.79
N VAL A 10 22.82 -3.03 0.19
CA VAL A 10 21.73 -2.29 0.88
C VAL A 10 20.37 -3.01 0.74
N ALA A 11 20.23 -3.89 -0.23
CA ALA A 11 18.98 -4.57 -0.52
C ALA A 11 18.34 -5.27 0.70
N PRO A 12 19.10 -6.01 1.55
CA PRO A 12 18.50 -6.62 2.74
C PRO A 12 17.90 -5.61 3.71
N ALA A 13 18.57 -4.47 3.90
CA ALA A 13 18.07 -3.40 4.77
C ALA A 13 16.83 -2.74 4.18
N ALA A 14 16.81 -2.52 2.86
CA ALA A 14 15.66 -1.95 2.16
C ALA A 14 14.44 -2.86 2.29
N LEU A 15 14.62 -4.17 2.16
CA LEU A 15 13.53 -5.14 2.33
C LEU A 15 13.02 -5.16 3.77
N ALA A 16 13.94 -5.12 4.74
CA ALA A 16 13.57 -5.09 6.16
C ALA A 16 12.78 -3.81 6.49
N LEU A 17 13.19 -2.67 5.94
CA LEU A 17 12.48 -1.41 6.13
C LEU A 17 11.08 -1.46 5.52
N LEU A 18 10.94 -2.03 4.33
CA LEU A 18 9.65 -2.20 3.68
C LEU A 18 8.72 -3.06 4.55
N ARG A 19 9.22 -4.19 5.05
CA ARG A 19 8.44 -5.07 5.94
C ARG A 19 8.06 -4.38 7.24
N PHE A 20 8.96 -3.57 7.79
CA PHE A 20 8.69 -2.80 9.01
C PHE A 20 7.54 -1.82 8.78
N ARG A 21 7.55 -1.07 7.68
CA ARG A 21 6.47 -0.12 7.36
C ARG A 21 5.13 -0.83 7.15
N LEU A 22 5.14 -1.97 6.47
CA LEU A 22 3.91 -2.75 6.26
C LEU A 22 3.38 -3.33 7.57
N ALA A 23 4.27 -3.79 8.45
CA ALA A 23 3.89 -4.29 9.78
C ALA A 23 3.26 -3.17 10.61
N GLU A 24 3.77 -1.95 10.52
CA GLU A 24 3.17 -0.79 11.20
C GLU A 24 1.75 -0.53 10.70
N LEU A 25 1.53 -0.58 9.38
CA LEU A 25 0.19 -0.44 8.82
C LEU A 25 -0.75 -1.53 9.34
N ASP A 26 -0.29 -2.77 9.39
CA ASP A 26 -1.10 -3.88 9.90
C ASP A 26 -1.46 -3.67 11.36
N TYR A 27 -0.51 -3.21 12.17
CA TYR A 27 -0.75 -2.89 13.57
C TYR A 27 -1.82 -1.81 13.73
N LEU A 28 -1.69 -0.71 12.99
CA LEU A 28 -2.65 0.40 13.06
C LEU A 28 -4.05 -0.02 12.61
N ARG A 29 -4.13 -0.88 11.60
CA ARG A 29 -5.41 -1.40 11.11
C ARG A 29 -6.09 -2.31 12.11
N GLU A 30 -5.32 -3.14 12.81
CA GLU A 30 -5.86 -3.98 13.87
C GLU A 30 -6.36 -3.13 15.05
N VAL A 31 -5.60 -2.09 15.45
CA VAL A 31 -6.04 -1.14 16.48
C VAL A 31 -7.33 -0.45 16.06
N ARG A 32 -7.39 0.02 14.80
CA ARG A 32 -8.60 0.67 14.29
C ARG A 32 -9.83 -0.24 14.35
N ARG A 33 -9.68 -1.51 13.98
CA ARG A 33 -10.79 -2.47 14.07
C ARG A 33 -11.30 -2.59 15.49
N LEU A 34 -10.40 -2.64 16.48
CA LEU A 34 -10.76 -2.71 17.88
C LEU A 34 -11.44 -1.44 18.38
N LEU A 35 -10.93 -0.27 17.96
CA LEU A 35 -11.57 1.01 18.29
C LEU A 35 -12.96 1.11 17.69
N ASP A 36 -13.17 0.63 16.47
CA ASP A 36 -14.44 0.63 15.77
C ASP A 36 -15.46 -0.29 16.45
N THR A 37 -15.02 -1.31 17.19
CA THR A 37 -15.92 -2.14 18.01
C THR A 37 -16.33 -1.48 19.32
N GLY A 38 -15.82 -0.27 19.59
CA GLY A 38 -16.15 0.47 20.81
C GLY A 38 -15.19 0.29 21.97
N ARG A 39 -14.07 -0.40 21.77
CA ARG A 39 -13.07 -0.56 22.82
C ARG A 39 -12.42 0.78 23.15
N PRO A 40 -12.33 1.16 24.44
CA PRO A 40 -11.69 2.41 24.82
C PRO A 40 -10.20 2.41 24.50
N GLU A 41 -9.70 3.53 23.99
CA GLU A 41 -8.28 3.71 23.64
C GLU A 41 -7.35 3.44 24.83
N GLU A 42 -7.72 3.94 26.00
CA GLU A 42 -6.93 3.77 27.23
C GLU A 42 -6.82 2.30 27.66
N GLU A 43 -7.90 1.55 27.49
CA GLU A 43 -7.92 0.12 27.81
C GLU A 43 -7.01 -0.63 26.86
N LEU A 44 -7.10 -0.35 25.55
CA LEU A 44 -6.23 -0.95 24.55
C LEU A 44 -4.76 -0.67 24.82
N ALA A 45 -4.43 0.58 25.16
CA ALA A 45 -3.06 0.97 25.50
C ALA A 45 -2.51 0.13 26.64
N ARG A 46 -3.30 -0.09 27.68
CA ARG A 46 -2.90 -0.94 28.82
C ARG A 46 -2.71 -2.40 28.41
N GLU A 47 -3.64 -2.95 27.66
CA GLU A 47 -3.60 -4.35 27.23
C GLU A 47 -2.41 -4.60 26.30
N LEU A 48 -2.11 -3.65 25.41
CA LEU A 48 -0.98 -3.73 24.50
C LEU A 48 0.34 -3.30 25.14
N ARG A 49 0.30 -2.84 26.39
CA ARG A 49 1.46 -2.35 27.14
C ARG A 49 2.18 -1.21 26.44
N VAL A 50 1.38 -0.28 25.90
CA VAL A 50 1.86 0.91 25.21
C VAL A 50 1.86 2.08 26.21
N PHE A 51 3.04 2.51 26.63
CA PHE A 51 3.17 3.54 27.67
C PHE A 51 3.98 4.75 27.27
N ARG A 52 4.83 4.63 26.24
CA ARG A 52 5.64 5.75 25.78
C ARG A 52 4.78 6.77 25.03
N PRO A 53 5.03 8.08 25.21
CA PRO A 53 4.24 9.10 24.51
C PRO A 53 4.20 8.94 23.00
N GLU A 54 5.33 8.59 22.37
CA GLU A 54 5.40 8.37 20.93
C GLU A 54 4.59 7.16 20.48
N ASP A 55 4.55 6.11 21.28
CA ASP A 55 3.77 4.89 20.98
C ASP A 55 2.27 5.13 21.19
N LEU A 56 1.91 5.92 22.19
CA LEU A 56 0.51 6.34 22.43
C LEU A 56 0.01 7.22 21.28
N ALA A 57 0.86 8.15 20.80
CA ALA A 57 0.53 8.98 19.65
C ALA A 57 0.28 8.15 18.40
N ARG A 58 1.11 7.13 18.18
CA ARG A 58 0.94 6.18 17.06
C ARG A 58 -0.37 5.41 17.19
N LEU A 59 -0.69 4.89 18.37
CA LEU A 59 -1.94 4.18 18.61
C LEU A 59 -3.14 5.08 18.30
N ARG A 60 -3.12 6.33 18.73
CA ARG A 60 -4.18 7.31 18.44
C ARG A 60 -4.33 7.56 16.94
N GLY A 61 -3.21 7.56 16.22
CA GLY A 61 -3.18 7.73 14.76
C GLY A 61 -3.92 6.62 14.01
N ALA A 62 -4.20 5.48 14.65
CA ALA A 62 -4.94 4.39 14.03
C ALA A 62 -6.34 4.79 13.58
N ARG A 63 -6.93 5.83 14.17
CA ARG A 63 -8.25 6.34 13.78
C ARG A 63 -8.27 6.86 12.35
N ASP A 64 -7.13 7.34 11.86
CA ASP A 64 -7.00 7.97 10.55
C ASP A 64 -6.33 7.05 9.52
N VAL A 65 -5.97 5.80 9.90
CA VAL A 65 -5.32 4.89 8.97
C VAL A 65 -6.30 4.46 7.87
N SER A 66 -5.81 4.40 6.63
CA SER A 66 -6.61 3.90 5.51
C SER A 66 -6.81 2.39 5.62
N MET A 67 -8.02 1.93 5.33
CA MET A 67 -8.35 0.50 5.36
C MET A 67 -8.44 -0.04 3.93
N PRO A 68 -7.95 -1.27 3.69
CA PRO A 68 -8.15 -1.91 2.39
C PRO A 68 -9.63 -2.11 2.08
N LEU A 69 -9.97 -2.05 0.80
CA LEU A 69 -11.27 -2.50 0.33
C LEU A 69 -11.38 -4.01 0.54
N GLU A 70 -12.60 -4.50 0.73
CA GLU A 70 -12.82 -5.92 0.92
C GLU A 70 -12.28 -6.72 -0.27
N GLY A 71 -11.49 -7.75 0.02
CA GLY A 71 -10.89 -8.60 -0.99
C GLY A 71 -9.56 -8.09 -1.55
N PHE A 72 -9.02 -7.00 -0.99
CA PHE A 72 -7.72 -6.46 -1.40
C PHE A 72 -6.71 -6.55 -0.26
N SER A 73 -5.43 -6.75 -0.61
CA SER A 73 -4.33 -6.88 0.35
C SER A 73 -3.79 -5.52 0.83
N GLY A 74 -4.17 -4.44 0.18
CA GLY A 74 -3.74 -3.10 0.54
C GLY A 74 -4.80 -2.07 0.18
N ALA A 75 -4.68 -0.87 0.75
CA ALA A 75 -5.63 0.22 0.50
C ALA A 75 -5.43 0.87 -0.87
N LEU A 76 -4.20 0.88 -1.36
CA LEU A 76 -3.84 1.52 -2.63
C LEU A 76 -3.05 0.56 -3.52
N PRO A 77 -3.07 0.76 -4.85
CA PRO A 77 -2.32 -0.09 -5.77
C PRO A 77 -0.83 -0.19 -5.43
N TYR A 78 -0.20 0.93 -5.04
CA TYR A 78 1.21 0.94 -4.67
C TYR A 78 1.48 0.03 -3.45
N GLU A 79 0.62 0.07 -2.44
CA GLU A 79 0.75 -0.79 -1.26
C GLU A 79 0.64 -2.27 -1.63
N ILE A 80 -0.27 -2.63 -2.54
CA ILE A 80 -0.42 -4.01 -3.02
C ILE A 80 0.89 -4.49 -3.65
N CYS A 81 1.52 -3.62 -4.46
CA CYS A 81 2.83 -3.91 -5.04
C CYS A 81 3.92 -4.04 -3.98
N GLU A 82 3.89 -3.20 -2.95
CA GLU A 82 4.84 -3.30 -1.83
C GLU A 82 4.71 -4.63 -1.10
N ARG A 83 3.50 -5.09 -0.86
CA ARG A 83 3.25 -6.38 -0.21
C ARG A 83 3.76 -7.55 -1.04
N TYR A 84 3.59 -7.47 -2.35
CA TYR A 84 4.17 -8.46 -3.25
C TYR A 84 5.70 -8.45 -3.18
N ALA A 85 6.33 -7.28 -3.23
CA ALA A 85 7.78 -7.14 -3.14
C ALA A 85 8.32 -7.65 -1.78
N ALA A 86 7.53 -7.51 -0.72
CA ALA A 86 7.87 -7.99 0.62
C ALA A 86 7.66 -9.51 0.80
N GLY A 87 7.12 -10.19 -0.21
CA GLY A 87 6.82 -11.62 -0.15
C GLY A 87 5.54 -11.98 0.58
N MET A 88 4.64 -11.00 0.77
CA MET A 88 3.39 -11.19 1.52
C MET A 88 2.23 -11.69 0.67
N LEU A 89 2.35 -11.62 -0.65
CA LEU A 89 1.37 -12.20 -1.58
C LEU A 89 2.08 -12.71 -2.82
N ASP A 90 1.48 -13.71 -3.48
CA ASP A 90 2.06 -14.30 -4.66
C ASP A 90 1.72 -13.51 -5.93
N ARG A 91 2.36 -13.89 -7.05
CA ARG A 91 2.20 -13.22 -8.33
C ARG A 91 0.76 -13.28 -8.86
N GLU A 92 0.13 -14.43 -8.72
CA GLU A 92 -1.25 -14.64 -9.20
C GLU A 92 -2.22 -13.69 -8.49
N ARG A 93 -2.10 -13.60 -7.18
CA ARG A 93 -2.94 -12.71 -6.37
C ARG A 93 -2.66 -11.24 -6.68
N LEU A 94 -1.39 -10.86 -6.85
CA LEU A 94 -1.02 -9.50 -7.23
C LEU A 94 -1.70 -9.09 -8.54
N VAL A 95 -1.58 -9.93 -9.56
CA VAL A 95 -2.14 -9.66 -10.88
C VAL A 95 -3.67 -9.58 -10.79
N ASP A 96 -4.31 -10.50 -10.09
CA ASP A 96 -5.75 -10.47 -9.89
C ASP A 96 -6.22 -9.18 -9.21
N GLU A 97 -5.61 -8.82 -8.08
CA GLU A 97 -6.01 -7.64 -7.33
C GLU A 97 -5.82 -6.36 -8.14
N LEU A 98 -4.69 -6.21 -8.82
CA LEU A 98 -4.41 -5.00 -9.60
C LEU A 98 -5.23 -4.94 -10.90
N ALA A 99 -5.62 -6.08 -11.46
CA ALA A 99 -6.50 -6.11 -12.63
C ALA A 99 -7.92 -5.67 -12.30
N ARG A 100 -8.42 -6.00 -11.11
CA ARG A 100 -9.79 -5.66 -10.68
C ARG A 100 -9.88 -4.44 -9.74
N TYR A 101 -8.75 -3.79 -9.44
CA TYR A 101 -8.75 -2.63 -8.56
C TYR A 101 -9.59 -1.49 -9.18
N PRO A 102 -10.43 -0.81 -8.39
CA PRO A 102 -11.29 0.28 -8.91
C PRO A 102 -10.48 1.58 -9.04
N TYR A 103 -9.69 1.68 -10.09
CA TYR A 103 -8.85 2.86 -10.33
C TYR A 103 -9.70 4.12 -10.51
N VAL A 104 -9.25 5.21 -9.89
CA VAL A 104 -9.82 6.53 -10.09
C VAL A 104 -9.26 7.09 -11.40
N PRO A 105 -10.07 7.74 -12.26
CA PRO A 105 -9.55 8.37 -13.46
C PRO A 105 -8.46 9.38 -13.12
N GLY A 106 -7.32 9.27 -13.81
CA GLY A 106 -6.23 10.22 -13.66
C GLY A 106 -6.58 11.58 -14.26
N PRO A 107 -5.73 12.60 -14.03
CA PRO A 107 -5.94 13.91 -14.62
C PRO A 107 -5.94 13.81 -16.16
N THR A 108 -6.89 14.53 -16.79
CA THR A 108 -6.97 14.56 -18.25
C THR A 108 -5.77 15.33 -18.82
N PRO A 109 -5.31 14.96 -20.06
CA PRO A 109 -4.16 15.63 -20.67
C PRO A 109 -4.32 17.14 -20.89
N ASP A 110 -5.55 17.65 -20.87
CA ASP A 110 -5.86 19.06 -21.04
C ASP A 110 -5.77 19.88 -19.76
N ALA A 111 -5.55 19.24 -18.63
CA ALA A 111 -5.29 19.96 -17.41
C ALA A 111 -3.89 20.56 -17.50
N LEU A 112 -3.79 21.86 -17.54
CA LEU A 112 -2.55 22.63 -17.41
C LEU A 112 -1.85 22.36 -16.06
N ASP A 113 -2.22 21.30 -15.40
CA ASP A 113 -1.72 20.92 -14.11
C ASP A 113 -0.56 19.94 -14.22
N TRP A 114 0.55 20.46 -14.71
CA TRP A 114 1.85 19.86 -14.46
C TRP A 114 2.18 19.82 -12.94
N ILE A 115 1.34 20.41 -12.11
CA ILE A 115 1.34 20.32 -10.64
C ILE A 115 0.21 19.38 -10.18
N ALA A 116 -0.20 18.44 -11.01
CA ALA A 116 -1.24 17.51 -10.61
C ALA A 116 -0.76 16.69 -9.40
N ILE A 117 -1.33 16.99 -8.25
CA ILE A 117 -1.24 16.12 -7.09
C ILE A 117 -1.89 14.81 -7.54
N GLU A 118 -1.10 13.76 -7.67
CA GLU A 118 -1.61 12.46 -8.04
C GLU A 118 -2.64 12.02 -7.02
N ALA A 119 -3.89 11.89 -7.47
CA ALA A 119 -4.96 11.39 -6.61
C ALA A 119 -4.65 9.95 -6.18
N PRO A 120 -4.90 9.57 -4.90
CA PRO A 120 -4.71 8.18 -4.48
C PRO A 120 -5.58 7.22 -5.31
N GLY A 121 -5.06 6.04 -5.61
CA GLY A 121 -5.82 5.00 -6.30
C GLY A 121 -5.83 5.10 -7.82
N ILE A 122 -4.91 5.83 -8.42
CA ILE A 122 -4.78 5.94 -9.87
C ILE A 122 -3.79 4.90 -10.43
N TRP A 123 -3.91 4.64 -11.74
CA TRP A 123 -3.03 3.68 -12.42
C TRP A 123 -1.55 4.07 -12.35
N ALA A 124 -1.24 5.38 -12.24
CA ALA A 124 0.14 5.86 -12.13
C ALA A 124 0.89 5.22 -10.95
N GLU A 125 0.18 4.78 -9.90
CA GLU A 125 0.80 4.08 -8.78
C GLU A 125 1.41 2.74 -9.19
N VAL A 126 0.76 2.03 -10.13
CA VAL A 126 1.29 0.77 -10.67
C VAL A 126 2.53 1.04 -11.52
N SER A 127 2.50 2.12 -12.31
CA SER A 127 3.64 2.55 -13.12
C SER A 127 4.82 2.95 -12.23
N ASP A 128 4.56 3.64 -11.13
CA ASP A 128 5.59 3.99 -10.13
C ASP A 128 6.21 2.75 -9.50
N ALA A 129 5.37 1.78 -9.14
CA ALA A 129 5.85 0.52 -8.56
C ALA A 129 6.79 -0.21 -9.52
N ARG A 130 6.46 -0.21 -10.82
CA ARG A 130 7.35 -0.78 -11.84
C ARG A 130 8.68 -0.03 -11.92
N ARG A 131 8.63 1.29 -11.97
CA ARG A 131 9.85 2.13 -12.03
C ARG A 131 10.74 1.90 -10.83
N ARG A 132 10.17 1.70 -9.66
CA ARG A 132 10.90 1.46 -8.42
C ARG A 132 11.30 0.00 -8.22
N GLY A 133 10.96 -0.88 -9.16
CA GLY A 133 11.37 -2.28 -9.12
C GLY A 133 10.58 -3.17 -8.17
N LEU A 134 9.44 -2.71 -7.69
CA LEU A 134 8.55 -3.53 -6.86
C LEU A 134 7.88 -4.63 -7.66
N ILE A 135 7.62 -4.38 -8.93
CA ILE A 135 7.12 -5.34 -9.92
C ILE A 135 7.99 -5.25 -11.17
N ASP A 136 8.10 -6.34 -11.92
CA ASP A 136 8.86 -6.35 -13.17
C ASP A 136 8.00 -5.93 -14.37
N ASP A 137 8.65 -5.74 -15.52
CA ASP A 137 7.98 -5.27 -16.74
C ASP A 137 6.96 -6.27 -17.25
N GLN A 138 7.20 -7.57 -17.09
CA GLN A 138 6.30 -8.63 -17.54
C GLN A 138 5.02 -8.65 -16.71
N VAL A 139 5.15 -8.54 -15.39
CA VAL A 139 4.00 -8.45 -14.47
C VAL A 139 3.17 -7.20 -14.78
N TYR A 140 3.83 -6.05 -14.95
CA TYR A 140 3.16 -4.81 -15.31
C TYR A 140 2.34 -4.96 -16.61
N LYS A 141 2.95 -5.53 -17.63
CA LYS A 141 2.31 -5.74 -18.93
C LYS A 141 1.08 -6.64 -18.81
N GLU A 142 1.19 -7.71 -18.05
CA GLU A 142 0.08 -8.65 -17.82
C GLU A 142 -1.09 -7.94 -17.13
N ILE A 143 -0.82 -7.16 -16.08
CA ILE A 143 -1.86 -6.40 -15.38
C ILE A 143 -2.50 -5.38 -16.33
N PHE A 144 -1.71 -4.66 -17.10
CA PHE A 144 -2.19 -3.66 -18.05
C PHE A 144 -3.13 -4.27 -19.10
N GLU A 145 -2.77 -5.41 -19.67
CA GLU A 145 -3.60 -6.11 -20.64
C GLU A 145 -4.93 -6.55 -20.05
N LEU A 146 -4.92 -7.05 -18.82
CA LEU A 146 -6.15 -7.49 -18.14
C LEU A 146 -7.06 -6.33 -17.78
N THR A 147 -6.52 -5.16 -17.44
CA THR A 147 -7.34 -3.98 -17.16
C THR A 147 -8.01 -3.44 -18.41
N ARG A 148 -7.37 -3.58 -19.58
CA ARG A 148 -7.94 -3.15 -20.86
C ARG A 148 -9.03 -4.06 -21.39
N THR A 149 -9.03 -5.33 -21.03
CA THR A 149 -9.99 -6.33 -21.53
C THR A 149 -11.23 -6.44 -20.66
N LYS A 150 -11.32 -5.71 -19.56
CA LYS A 150 -12.53 -5.70 -18.75
C LYS A 150 -13.69 -5.10 -19.51
N PRO A 151 -14.84 -5.81 -19.63
CA PRO A 151 -16.06 -5.19 -20.11
C PRO A 151 -16.49 -4.13 -19.10
N GLU A 152 -16.85 -2.95 -19.62
CA GLU A 152 -17.43 -1.88 -18.80
C GLU A 152 -18.74 -2.35 -18.14
#